data_d8ec61db4b02f22252e65f9891aab24a
#
_entry.id   d8ec61db4b02f22252e65f9891aab24a
#
_cell.length_a   1.000
_cell.length_b   1.000
_cell.length_c   1.000
_cell.angle_alpha   90.00
_cell.angle_beta   90.00
_cell.angle_gamma   90.00
#
_symmetry.space_group_name_H-M   'P 1'
#
loop_
_entity.id
_entity.type
_entity.pdbx_description
1 polymer ?
#
loop_
_entity_poly.entity_id
_entity_poly.type
_entity_poly.pdbx_seq_one_letter_code
_entity_poly.pdbx_strand_id
1 'polypeptide(L)'
;KADKEYYDAVCAFDKGDFDAFLRSFFLAIHSRYDIERPAAKRFIRRKLDLINQLRNENEELRRQQDKKNEYLKELSVEYVMMGKECEREEMNEAAIANYEKAIALYPDNPTAQKRLKKLKPSTEKDNK
;
A
#
# COMPACT_ATOMS: atom_id res chain seq x y z
N LYS A 1 -32.96 -20.31 -8.76
CA LYS A 1 -31.65 -20.01 -9.34
C LYS A 1 -31.21 -18.58 -9.04
N ALA A 2 -32.03 -17.62 -9.37
CA ALA A 2 -31.73 -16.21 -9.14
C ALA A 2 -31.61 -15.88 -7.65
N ASP A 3 -32.42 -16.47 -6.81
CA ASP A 3 -32.42 -16.27 -5.37
C ASP A 3 -31.10 -16.76 -4.76
N LYS A 4 -30.58 -17.90 -5.23
CA LYS A 4 -29.32 -18.44 -4.77
C LYS A 4 -28.16 -17.54 -5.18
N GLU A 5 -28.14 -17.14 -6.43
CA GLU A 5 -27.07 -16.29 -6.98
C GLU A 5 -27.03 -14.91 -6.32
N TYR A 6 -28.21 -14.36 -6.06
CA TYR A 6 -28.33 -13.11 -5.31
C TYR A 6 -27.80 -13.28 -3.88
N TYR A 7 -28.20 -14.37 -3.22
CA TYR A 7 -27.73 -14.67 -1.86
C TYR A 7 -26.20 -14.85 -1.84
N ASP A 8 -25.66 -15.58 -2.81
CA ASP A 8 -24.22 -15.77 -2.92
C ASP A 8 -23.49 -14.45 -3.11
N ALA A 9 -24.08 -13.53 -3.90
CA ALA A 9 -23.51 -12.21 -4.10
C ALA A 9 -23.46 -11.41 -2.78
N VAL A 10 -24.54 -11.46 -2.01
CA VAL A 10 -24.61 -10.79 -0.71
C VAL A 10 -23.55 -11.34 0.24
N CYS A 11 -23.44 -12.67 0.31
CA CYS A 11 -22.46 -13.32 1.17
C CYS A 11 -21.02 -12.98 0.75
N ALA A 12 -20.74 -12.99 -0.55
CA ALA A 12 -19.42 -12.64 -1.07
C ALA A 12 -19.08 -11.18 -0.75
N PHE A 13 -20.04 -10.28 -0.89
CA PHE A 13 -19.82 -8.87 -0.56
C PHE A 13 -19.50 -8.70 0.92
N ASP A 14 -20.26 -9.34 1.80
CA ASP A 14 -20.09 -9.23 3.25
C ASP A 14 -18.73 -9.81 3.71
N LYS A 15 -18.21 -10.79 2.96
CA LYS A 15 -16.87 -11.35 3.21
C LYS A 15 -15.74 -10.54 2.59
N GLY A 16 -16.06 -9.52 1.80
CA GLY A 16 -15.06 -8.72 1.10
C GLY A 16 -14.51 -9.37 -0.16
N ASP A 17 -15.10 -10.47 -0.61
CA ASP A 17 -14.69 -11.13 -1.86
C ASP A 17 -15.43 -10.49 -3.03
N PHE A 18 -14.85 -9.40 -3.55
CA PHE A 18 -15.49 -8.62 -4.62
C PHE A 18 -15.56 -9.37 -5.95
N ASP A 19 -14.60 -10.23 -6.24
CA ASP A 19 -14.64 -11.03 -7.47
C ASP A 19 -15.80 -12.04 -7.46
N ALA A 20 -15.98 -12.73 -6.34
CA ALA A 20 -17.11 -13.63 -6.16
C ALA A 20 -18.43 -12.88 -6.18
N PHE A 21 -18.49 -11.69 -5.53
CA PHE A 21 -19.66 -10.84 -5.56
C PHE A 21 -20.04 -10.46 -6.99
N LEU A 22 -19.07 -9.99 -7.78
CA LEU A 22 -19.34 -9.57 -9.16
C LEU A 22 -19.83 -10.73 -10.03
N ARG A 23 -19.25 -11.92 -9.86
CA ARG A 23 -19.70 -13.11 -10.60
C ARG A 23 -21.15 -13.47 -10.24
N SER A 24 -21.45 -13.56 -8.95
CA SER A 24 -22.78 -13.91 -8.47
C SER A 24 -23.82 -12.85 -8.85
N PHE A 25 -23.42 -11.57 -8.74
CA PHE A 25 -24.26 -10.44 -9.14
C PHE A 25 -24.58 -10.50 -10.64
N PHE A 26 -23.59 -10.79 -11.46
CA PHE A 26 -23.77 -10.90 -12.91
C PHE A 26 -24.71 -12.02 -13.27
N LEU A 27 -24.60 -13.16 -12.59
CA LEU A 27 -25.50 -14.30 -12.78
C LEU A 27 -26.92 -13.95 -12.36
N ALA A 28 -27.09 -13.23 -11.25
CA ALA A 28 -28.40 -12.78 -10.79
C ALA A 28 -29.05 -11.84 -11.80
N ILE A 29 -28.29 -10.95 -12.41
CA ILE A 29 -28.78 -10.05 -13.46
C ILE A 29 -29.30 -10.84 -14.66
N HIS A 30 -28.58 -11.86 -15.08
CA HIS A 30 -28.97 -12.66 -16.25
C HIS A 30 -30.20 -13.52 -16.01
N SER A 31 -30.47 -13.89 -14.77
CA SER A 31 -31.62 -14.72 -14.48
C SER A 31 -32.95 -13.97 -14.40
N ARG A 32 -32.94 -12.65 -14.39
CA ARG A 32 -34.07 -11.73 -14.40
C ARG A 32 -35.04 -11.79 -13.22
N TYR A 33 -35.01 -12.85 -12.45
CA TYR A 33 -36.05 -13.10 -11.45
C TYR A 33 -36.07 -12.05 -10.34
N ASP A 34 -34.94 -11.74 -9.78
CA ASP A 34 -34.86 -10.82 -8.63
C ASP A 34 -34.69 -9.36 -9.03
N ILE A 35 -34.28 -9.10 -10.26
CA ILE A 35 -34.09 -7.73 -10.75
C ILE A 35 -35.41 -6.98 -10.82
N GLU A 36 -36.53 -7.72 -11.04
CA GLU A 36 -37.84 -7.10 -11.11
C GLU A 36 -38.33 -6.59 -9.76
N ARG A 37 -37.79 -7.06 -8.66
CA ARG A 37 -38.24 -6.64 -7.33
C ARG A 37 -37.58 -5.31 -6.92
N PRO A 38 -38.37 -4.29 -6.57
CA PRO A 38 -37.83 -2.98 -6.18
C PRO A 38 -36.89 -3.04 -4.99
N ALA A 39 -37.17 -3.91 -4.01
CA ALA A 39 -36.30 -4.08 -2.85
C ALA A 39 -34.94 -4.62 -3.24
N ALA A 40 -34.89 -5.63 -4.14
CA ALA A 40 -33.64 -6.18 -4.64
C ALA A 40 -32.86 -5.13 -5.43
N LYS A 41 -33.52 -4.37 -6.28
CA LYS A 41 -32.88 -3.29 -7.05
C LYS A 41 -32.25 -2.26 -6.14
N ARG A 42 -32.96 -1.84 -5.09
CA ARG A 42 -32.44 -0.86 -4.12
C ARG A 42 -31.25 -1.41 -3.37
N PHE A 43 -31.33 -2.66 -2.95
CA PHE A 43 -30.22 -3.31 -2.24
C PHE A 43 -28.97 -3.36 -3.10
N ILE A 44 -29.11 -3.84 -4.34
CA ILE A 44 -28.00 -3.94 -5.30
C ILE A 44 -27.39 -2.58 -5.55
N ARG A 45 -28.22 -1.55 -5.75
CA ARG A 45 -27.75 -0.18 -6.00
C ARG A 45 -26.95 0.34 -4.81
N ARG A 46 -27.45 0.15 -3.60
CA ARG A 46 -26.75 0.57 -2.38
C ARG A 46 -25.38 -0.10 -2.27
N LYS A 47 -25.31 -1.41 -2.56
CA LYS A 47 -24.05 -2.15 -2.47
C LYS A 47 -23.06 -1.69 -3.54
N LEU A 48 -23.53 -1.41 -4.75
CA LEU A 48 -22.68 -0.87 -5.82
C LEU A 48 -22.15 0.53 -5.46
N ASP A 49 -23.01 1.38 -4.92
CA ASP A 49 -22.61 2.71 -4.49
C ASP A 49 -21.55 2.63 -3.41
N LEU A 50 -21.71 1.72 -2.45
CA LEU A 50 -20.73 1.50 -1.39
C LEU A 50 -19.41 1.00 -1.96
N ILE A 51 -19.42 0.06 -2.91
CA ILE A 51 -18.23 -0.43 -3.57
C ILE A 51 -17.48 0.72 -4.25
N ASN A 52 -18.20 1.55 -4.98
CA ASN A 52 -17.60 2.69 -5.67
C ASN A 52 -17.00 3.69 -4.68
N GLN A 53 -17.68 3.95 -3.59
CA GLN A 53 -17.19 4.82 -2.53
C GLN A 53 -15.90 4.26 -1.93
N LEU A 54 -15.88 2.97 -1.60
CA LEU A 54 -14.70 2.31 -1.03
C LEU A 54 -13.52 2.30 -2.01
N ARG A 55 -13.78 2.08 -3.29
CA ARG A 55 -12.74 2.15 -4.32
C ARG A 55 -12.12 3.54 -4.39
N ASN A 56 -12.97 4.58 -4.38
CA ASN A 56 -12.49 5.95 -4.43
C ASN A 56 -11.67 6.31 -3.19
N GLU A 57 -12.11 5.87 -2.01
CA GLU A 57 -11.37 6.07 -0.77
C GLU A 57 -10.02 5.35 -0.81
N ASN A 58 -10.01 4.11 -1.32
CA ASN A 58 -8.77 3.33 -1.43
C ASN A 58 -7.79 3.97 -2.41
N GLU A 59 -8.26 4.49 -3.52
CA GLU A 59 -7.42 5.19 -4.49
C GLU A 59 -6.82 6.45 -3.88
N GLU A 60 -7.60 7.21 -3.12
CA GLU A 60 -7.12 8.40 -2.44
C GLU A 60 -6.07 8.05 -1.39
N LEU A 61 -6.32 7.02 -0.59
CA LEU A 61 -5.35 6.54 0.40
C LEU A 61 -4.05 6.08 -0.26
N ARG A 62 -4.16 5.39 -1.40
CA ARG A 62 -2.99 4.97 -2.16
C ARG A 62 -2.18 6.17 -2.65
N ARG A 63 -2.86 7.18 -3.20
CA ARG A 63 -2.20 8.41 -3.66
C ARG A 63 -1.49 9.11 -2.51
N GLN A 64 -2.13 9.21 -1.35
CA GLN A 64 -1.52 9.81 -0.16
C GLN A 64 -0.31 9.01 0.29
N GLN A 65 -0.40 7.68 0.26
CA GLN A 65 0.71 6.80 0.63
C GLN A 65 1.88 6.96 -0.34
N ASP A 66 1.59 7.03 -1.65
CA ASP A 66 2.62 7.22 -2.68
C ASP A 66 3.34 8.56 -2.50
N LYS A 67 2.59 9.63 -2.22
CA LYS A 67 3.19 10.95 -1.96
C LYS A 67 4.06 10.92 -0.72
N LYS A 68 3.61 10.25 0.33
CA LYS A 68 4.37 10.10 1.56
C LYS A 68 5.66 9.31 1.30
N ASN A 69 5.57 8.23 0.53
CA ASN A 69 6.72 7.40 0.17
C ASN A 69 7.75 8.19 -0.64
N GLU A 70 7.29 9.00 -1.60
CA GLU A 70 8.16 9.88 -2.38
C GLU A 70 8.86 10.92 -1.49
N TYR A 71 8.12 11.50 -0.57
CA TYR A 71 8.69 12.46 0.39
C TYR A 71 9.77 11.81 1.26
N LEU A 72 9.49 10.61 1.79
CA LEU A 72 10.45 9.88 2.61
C LEU A 72 11.71 9.52 1.82
N LYS A 73 11.53 9.16 0.55
CA LYS A 73 12.64 8.84 -0.35
C LYS A 73 13.52 10.06 -0.60
N GLU A 74 12.91 11.21 -0.87
CA GLU A 74 13.63 12.47 -1.07
C GLU A 74 14.39 12.87 0.19
N LEU A 75 13.75 12.75 1.35
CA LEU A 75 14.37 13.07 2.62
C LEU A 75 15.54 12.12 2.91
N SER A 76 15.41 10.85 2.56
CA SER A 76 16.50 9.88 2.66
C SER A 76 17.70 10.30 1.84
N VAL A 77 17.48 10.77 0.60
CA VAL A 77 18.56 11.28 -0.26
C VAL A 77 19.25 12.48 0.39
N GLU A 78 18.49 13.37 0.99
CA GLU A 78 19.09 14.53 1.70
C GLU A 78 19.97 14.10 2.84
N TYR A 79 19.56 13.11 3.63
CA TYR A 79 20.40 12.57 4.70
C TYR A 79 21.67 11.90 4.17
N VAL A 80 21.58 11.23 3.02
CA VAL A 80 22.78 10.68 2.36
C VAL A 80 23.74 11.82 1.98
N MET A 81 23.22 12.91 1.44
CA MET A 81 24.04 14.07 1.08
C MET A 81 24.72 14.66 2.32
N MET A 82 24.00 14.79 3.43
CA MET A 82 24.57 15.25 4.68
C MET A 82 25.66 14.28 5.21
N GLY A 83 25.41 12.99 5.07
CA GLY A 83 26.39 11.97 5.44
C GLY A 83 27.66 12.07 4.62
N LYS A 84 27.55 12.28 3.32
CA LYS A 84 28.72 12.48 2.44
C LYS A 84 29.49 13.73 2.81
N GLU A 85 28.80 14.80 3.17
CA GLU A 85 29.41 16.04 3.64
C GLU A 85 30.19 15.79 4.92
N CYS A 86 29.60 15.05 5.86
CA CYS A 86 30.30 14.67 7.10
C CYS A 86 31.54 13.82 6.83
N GLU A 87 31.49 12.90 5.86
CA GLU A 87 32.65 12.12 5.47
C GLU A 87 33.79 13.01 4.94
N ARG A 88 33.44 14.02 4.13
CA ARG A 88 34.44 14.96 3.60
C ARG A 88 35.12 15.75 4.71
N GLU A 89 34.42 16.03 5.78
CA GLU A 89 34.93 16.74 6.94
C GLU A 89 35.54 15.80 7.97
N GLU A 90 35.66 14.52 7.64
CA GLU A 90 36.21 13.48 8.52
C GLU A 90 35.40 13.26 9.80
N MET A 91 34.12 13.60 9.77
CA MET A 91 33.18 13.39 10.88
C MET A 91 32.44 12.06 10.70
N ASN A 92 33.15 10.96 10.85
CA ASN A 92 32.60 9.63 10.52
C ASN A 92 31.42 9.23 11.38
N GLU A 93 31.41 9.57 12.65
CA GLU A 93 30.30 9.24 13.54
C GLU A 93 29.02 9.97 13.11
N ALA A 94 29.14 11.24 12.75
CA ALA A 94 28.01 12.02 12.23
C ALA A 94 27.55 11.48 10.87
N ALA A 95 28.48 11.05 10.02
CA ALA A 95 28.14 10.45 8.75
C ALA A 95 27.34 9.16 8.94
N ILE A 96 27.77 8.29 9.85
CA ILE A 96 27.06 7.06 10.19
C ILE A 96 25.65 7.36 10.66
N ALA A 97 25.48 8.34 11.54
CA ALA A 97 24.18 8.73 12.05
C ALA A 97 23.23 9.19 10.91
N ASN A 98 23.75 9.97 9.96
CA ASN A 98 22.98 10.45 8.83
C ASN A 98 22.59 9.30 7.88
N TYR A 99 23.50 8.37 7.62
CA TYR A 99 23.19 7.21 6.78
C TYR A 99 22.18 6.28 7.45
N GLU A 100 22.27 6.11 8.75
CA GLU A 100 21.27 5.32 9.50
C GLU A 100 19.88 5.95 9.42
N LYS A 101 19.79 7.27 9.52
CA LYS A 101 18.52 7.99 9.34
C LYS A 101 17.98 7.82 7.93
N ALA A 102 18.85 7.86 6.92
CA ALA A 102 18.45 7.64 5.54
C ALA A 102 17.84 6.26 5.35
N ILE A 103 18.46 5.24 5.95
CA ILE A 103 17.96 3.86 5.87
C ILE A 103 16.63 3.70 6.64
N ALA A 104 16.50 4.37 7.78
CA ALA A 104 15.25 4.35 8.55
C ALA A 104 14.08 4.94 7.75
N LEU A 105 14.35 5.98 6.96
CA LEU A 105 13.33 6.63 6.13
C LEU A 105 13.03 5.85 4.85
N TYR A 106 14.05 5.27 4.24
CA TYR A 106 13.93 4.50 3.00
C TYR A 106 14.93 3.34 3.04
N PRO A 107 14.50 2.15 3.52
CA PRO A 107 15.41 1.01 3.70
C PRO A 107 16.10 0.53 2.43
N ASP A 108 15.48 0.73 1.26
CA ASP A 108 16.03 0.29 -0.02
C ASP A 108 17.00 1.30 -0.64
N ASN A 109 17.42 2.31 0.11
CA ASN A 109 18.39 3.29 -0.38
C ASN A 109 19.75 2.63 -0.56
N PRO A 110 20.19 2.35 -1.80
CA PRO A 110 21.42 1.59 -2.03
C PRO A 110 22.68 2.36 -1.65
N THR A 111 22.67 3.67 -1.82
CA THR A 111 23.81 4.52 -1.49
C THR A 111 24.05 4.53 0.02
N ALA A 112 22.98 4.69 0.80
CA ALA A 112 23.07 4.68 2.26
C ALA A 112 23.57 3.34 2.77
N GLN A 113 23.04 2.24 2.24
CA GLN A 113 23.46 0.89 2.61
C GLN A 113 24.93 0.66 2.32
N LYS A 114 25.37 1.04 1.12
CA LYS A 114 26.76 0.86 0.69
C LYS A 114 27.73 1.69 1.55
N ARG A 115 27.39 2.94 1.78
CA ARG A 115 28.23 3.84 2.57
C ARG A 115 28.31 3.41 4.02
N LEU A 116 27.19 2.97 4.59
CA LEU A 116 27.16 2.50 5.96
C LEU A 116 28.02 1.26 6.16
N LYS A 117 27.95 0.31 5.22
CA LYS A 117 28.81 -0.87 5.24
C LYS A 117 30.28 -0.50 5.20
N LYS A 118 30.63 0.49 4.39
CA LYS A 118 32.02 0.96 4.26
C LYS A 118 32.52 1.56 5.57
N LEU A 119 31.64 2.29 6.28
CA LEU A 119 32.02 2.94 7.54
C LEU A 119 31.98 2.03 8.76
N LYS A 120 31.23 0.91 8.67
CA LYS A 120 31.09 -0.06 9.77
C LYS A 120 31.52 -1.49 9.40
N PRO A 121 32.60 -1.69 8.62
CA PRO A 121 32.96 -3.07 8.25
C PRO A 121 33.53 -3.86 9.43
N SER A 122 34.19 -3.20 10.35
CA SER A 122 34.80 -3.84 11.52
C SER A 122 33.77 -4.39 12.49
N THR A 123 32.60 -3.75 12.61
CA THR A 123 31.55 -4.19 13.49
C THR A 123 30.97 -5.53 13.04
N GLU A 124 30.81 -5.72 11.74
CA GLU A 124 30.32 -6.97 11.17
C GLU A 124 31.35 -8.09 11.36
N LYS A 125 32.63 -7.80 11.22
CA LYS A 125 33.70 -8.78 11.41
C LYS A 125 33.84 -9.21 12.86
N ASP A 126 33.63 -8.29 13.79
CA ASP A 126 33.74 -8.58 15.21
C ASP A 126 32.58 -9.47 15.72
N ASN A 127 31.48 -9.50 15.00
CA ASN A 127 30.32 -10.32 15.35
C ASN A 127 30.39 -11.73 14.77
N LYS A 128 31.42 -12.04 14.06
CA LYS A 128 31.74 -13.37 13.56
C LYS A 128 32.80 -14.05 14.44
#